data_b1acbaf90e2db5e5ad329c7fe723be4e
#
_entry.id   b1acbaf90e2db5e5ad329c7fe723be4e
#
_cell.length_a   1.000
_cell.length_b   1.000
_cell.length_c   1.000
_cell.angle_alpha   90.00
_cell.angle_beta   90.00
_cell.angle_gamma   90.00
#
_symmetry.space_group_name_H-M   'P 1'
#
loop_
_entity.id
_entity.type
_entity.pdbx_description
1 polymer ?
#
loop_
_entity_poly.entity_id
_entity_poly.type
_entity_poly.pdbx_seq_one_letter_code
_entity_poly.pdbx_strand_id
1 'polypeptide(L)'
;MKRIFIHGVIIVVILAIIVDTKATNPPGTKRVKIKNKPALYVDQHTISNIDWKEALCWLRSCSEEKIGTTECVCICQHKEKNSALEIDSIVWKQRYGAIEKTKEIKSLPIIGISSAQMATYCRIRSKLVNFKFSKQKVNYELLTEEDYQELLAARWKYLDNKSEFGEMTANGTIFFQGNFIPMQNFHGPITFRCKAVIK
;
A
#
# COMPACT_ATOMS: atom_id res chain seq x y z
N MET A 1 -17.32 -60.87 -46.76
CA MET A 1 -16.41 -59.96 -46.01
C MET A 1 -17.20 -58.73 -45.55
N LYS A 2 -17.61 -58.67 -44.28
CA LYS A 2 -18.36 -57.54 -43.70
C LYS A 2 -17.37 -56.60 -43.04
N ARG A 3 -17.21 -55.35 -43.53
CA ARG A 3 -16.42 -54.29 -42.89
C ARG A 3 -17.25 -53.66 -41.75
N ILE A 4 -16.80 -53.86 -40.56
CA ILE A 4 -17.32 -53.22 -39.36
C ILE A 4 -16.69 -51.82 -39.26
N PHE A 5 -17.52 -50.77 -39.47
CA PHE A 5 -17.10 -49.39 -39.20
C PHE A 5 -17.25 -49.13 -37.71
N ILE A 6 -16.16 -49.02 -37.01
CA ILE A 6 -16.11 -48.57 -35.62
C ILE A 6 -16.12 -47.04 -35.65
N HIS A 7 -17.26 -46.43 -35.33
CA HIS A 7 -17.33 -45.03 -35.10
C HIS A 7 -16.78 -44.75 -33.70
N GLY A 8 -15.53 -44.27 -33.66
CA GLY A 8 -14.92 -43.76 -32.45
C GLY A 8 -15.57 -42.45 -32.04
N VAL A 9 -16.41 -42.50 -31.00
CA VAL A 9 -16.92 -41.30 -30.34
C VAL A 9 -15.79 -40.68 -29.56
N ILE A 10 -15.21 -39.63 -30.10
CA ILE A 10 -14.26 -38.79 -29.36
C ILE A 10 -15.04 -37.95 -28.35
N ILE A 11 -15.11 -38.42 -27.12
CA ILE A 11 -15.61 -37.62 -26.02
C ILE A 11 -14.52 -36.59 -25.71
N VAL A 12 -14.67 -35.38 -26.25
CA VAL A 12 -13.90 -34.21 -25.83
C VAL A 12 -14.36 -33.82 -24.43
N VAL A 13 -13.69 -34.36 -23.42
CA VAL A 13 -13.82 -33.89 -22.05
C VAL A 13 -13.19 -32.52 -22.01
N ILE A 14 -14.01 -31.49 -22.21
CA ILE A 14 -13.62 -30.12 -21.88
C ILE A 14 -13.52 -30.08 -20.34
N LEU A 15 -12.34 -30.37 -19.81
CA LEU A 15 -11.95 -30.01 -18.47
C LEU A 15 -12.01 -28.47 -18.43
N ALA A 16 -13.16 -27.93 -18.04
CA ALA A 16 -13.26 -26.56 -17.57
C ALA A 16 -12.34 -26.49 -16.34
N ILE A 17 -11.10 -26.11 -16.57
CA ILE A 17 -10.20 -25.67 -15.49
C ILE A 17 -10.89 -24.40 -14.99
N ILE A 18 -11.75 -24.57 -13.99
CA ILE A 18 -12.18 -23.48 -13.13
C ILE A 18 -10.89 -23.03 -12.46
N VAL A 19 -10.19 -22.11 -13.12
CA VAL A 19 -9.14 -21.32 -12.47
C VAL A 19 -9.90 -20.56 -11.40
N ASP A 20 -9.92 -21.14 -10.21
CA ASP A 20 -10.37 -20.48 -8.99
C ASP A 20 -9.46 -19.24 -8.86
N THR A 21 -9.89 -18.16 -9.48
CA THR A 21 -9.27 -16.85 -9.35
C THR A 21 -9.56 -16.39 -7.93
N LYS A 22 -8.90 -17.05 -6.95
CA LYS A 22 -8.82 -16.50 -5.60
C LYS A 22 -8.38 -15.06 -5.80
N ALA A 23 -9.30 -14.14 -5.54
CA ALA A 23 -9.02 -12.72 -5.64
C ALA A 23 -7.76 -12.46 -4.83
N THR A 24 -6.65 -12.25 -5.52
CA THR A 24 -5.37 -12.02 -4.87
C THR A 24 -5.49 -10.70 -4.11
N ASN A 25 -4.99 -10.68 -2.89
CA ASN A 25 -5.00 -9.43 -2.13
C ASN A 25 -4.28 -8.33 -2.95
N PRO A 26 -4.75 -7.09 -2.91
CA PRO A 26 -4.01 -5.97 -3.49
C PRO A 26 -2.57 -5.94 -2.97
N PRO A 27 -1.58 -5.60 -3.83
CA PRO A 27 -0.16 -5.66 -3.47
C PRO A 27 0.16 -4.96 -2.15
N GLY A 28 0.91 -5.65 -1.28
CA GLY A 28 1.32 -5.14 0.04
C GLY A 28 0.26 -5.28 1.13
N THR A 29 -1.00 -5.61 0.78
CA THR A 29 -2.08 -5.67 1.77
C THR A 29 -2.40 -7.09 2.23
N LYS A 30 -3.06 -7.16 3.38
CA LYS A 30 -3.71 -8.37 3.90
C LYS A 30 -5.20 -8.12 4.08
N ARG A 31 -5.98 -9.15 3.76
CA ARG A 31 -7.43 -9.15 3.96
C ARG A 31 -7.75 -9.32 5.44
N VAL A 32 -8.57 -8.42 5.95
CA VAL A 32 -9.15 -8.51 7.31
C VAL A 32 -10.65 -8.75 7.16
N LYS A 33 -11.13 -9.83 7.77
CA LYS A 33 -12.57 -10.11 7.80
C LYS A 33 -13.21 -9.26 8.90
N ILE A 34 -14.13 -8.42 8.53
CA ILE A 34 -14.92 -7.60 9.46
C ILE A 34 -16.31 -8.23 9.59
N LYS A 35 -16.79 -8.34 10.83
CA LYS A 35 -18.12 -8.93 11.09
C LYS A 35 -19.20 -8.05 10.44
N ASN A 36 -20.04 -8.66 9.60
CA ASN A 36 -21.18 -8.01 8.93
C ASN A 36 -20.81 -6.83 8.01
N LYS A 37 -19.55 -6.71 7.59
CA LYS A 37 -19.09 -5.67 6.65
C LYS A 37 -18.23 -6.28 5.54
N PRO A 38 -18.01 -5.56 4.43
CA PRO A 38 -17.02 -5.96 3.43
C PRO A 38 -15.64 -6.15 4.05
N ALA A 39 -14.84 -7.04 3.47
CA ALA A 39 -13.48 -7.24 3.95
C ALA A 39 -12.63 -6.00 3.71
N LEU A 40 -11.83 -5.64 4.71
CA LEU A 40 -10.84 -4.57 4.63
C LEU A 40 -9.50 -5.14 4.16
N TYR A 41 -8.83 -4.46 3.23
CA TYR A 41 -7.49 -4.80 2.78
C TYR A 41 -6.51 -3.75 3.28
N VAL A 42 -5.60 -4.11 4.17
CA VAL A 42 -4.73 -3.16 4.88
C VAL A 42 -3.27 -3.58 4.77
N ASP A 43 -2.38 -2.61 4.65
CA ASP A 43 -0.93 -2.85 4.68
C ASP A 43 -0.52 -3.55 5.98
N GLN A 44 0.29 -4.59 5.88
CA GLN A 44 0.76 -5.33 7.05
C GLN A 44 1.64 -4.44 7.95
N HIS A 45 2.40 -3.55 7.34
CA HIS A 45 3.34 -2.66 8.00
C HIS A 45 3.05 -1.22 7.59
N THR A 46 3.52 -0.29 8.36
CA THR A 46 3.56 1.12 7.97
C THR A 46 4.47 1.30 6.76
N ILE A 47 4.24 2.36 5.99
CA ILE A 47 5.04 2.66 4.80
C ILE A 47 6.49 2.87 5.21
N SER A 48 7.39 2.16 4.56
CA SER A 48 8.82 2.20 4.85
C SER A 48 9.56 3.28 4.04
N ASN A 49 10.81 3.57 4.46
CA ASN A 49 11.68 4.48 3.73
C ASN A 49 11.94 4.01 2.28
N ILE A 50 11.99 2.69 2.01
CA ILE A 50 12.20 2.18 0.65
C ILE A 50 10.95 2.37 -0.21
N ASP A 51 9.75 2.11 0.32
CA ASP A 51 8.49 2.32 -0.38
C ASP A 51 8.30 3.79 -0.76
N TRP A 52 8.63 4.68 0.18
CA TRP A 52 8.58 6.12 -0.04
C TRP A 52 9.57 6.58 -1.13
N LYS A 53 10.81 6.07 -1.07
CA LYS A 53 11.84 6.38 -2.05
C LYS A 53 11.46 5.93 -3.45
N GLU A 54 10.77 4.81 -3.59
CA GLU A 54 10.26 4.33 -4.87
C GLU A 54 9.21 5.30 -5.44
N ALA A 55 8.23 5.72 -4.64
CA ALA A 55 7.23 6.70 -5.07
C ALA A 55 7.87 8.05 -5.45
N LEU A 56 8.87 8.49 -4.67
CA LEU A 56 9.63 9.69 -4.96
C LEU A 56 10.38 9.60 -6.30
N CYS A 57 10.96 8.42 -6.61
CA CYS A 57 11.62 8.17 -7.90
C CYS A 57 10.65 8.37 -9.07
N TRP A 58 9.43 7.85 -8.97
CA TRP A 58 8.41 8.03 -10.00
C TRP A 58 8.02 9.50 -10.20
N LEU A 59 7.82 10.26 -9.13
CA LEU A 59 7.50 11.69 -9.23
C LEU A 59 8.64 12.54 -9.79
N ARG A 60 9.87 12.15 -9.55
CA ARG A 60 11.04 12.84 -10.12
C ARG A 60 11.24 12.53 -11.60
N SER A 61 10.80 11.37 -12.05
CA SER A 61 10.93 10.93 -13.42
C SER A 61 9.79 11.44 -14.33
N CYS A 62 8.60 11.64 -13.76
CA CYS A 62 7.39 11.94 -14.51
C CYS A 62 6.48 12.91 -13.73
N SER A 63 5.64 13.65 -14.46
CA SER A 63 4.52 14.35 -13.80
C SER A 63 3.55 13.32 -13.18
N GLU A 64 2.84 13.71 -12.12
CA GLU A 64 1.91 12.80 -11.43
C GLU A 64 0.85 12.22 -12.37
N GLU A 65 0.40 12.97 -13.39
CA GLU A 65 -0.60 12.54 -14.36
C GLU A 65 -0.11 11.40 -15.25
N LYS A 66 1.20 11.38 -15.58
CA LYS A 66 1.82 10.36 -16.44
C LYS A 66 2.23 9.10 -15.67
N ILE A 67 2.29 9.15 -14.35
CA ILE A 67 2.60 7.97 -13.54
C ILE A 67 1.53 6.89 -13.77
N GLY A 68 1.99 5.67 -14.09
CA GLY A 68 1.11 4.55 -14.40
C GLY A 68 0.62 4.53 -15.85
N THR A 69 1.29 5.24 -16.75
CA THR A 69 1.09 5.14 -18.20
C THR A 69 2.35 4.61 -18.89
N THR A 70 2.24 4.24 -20.16
CA THR A 70 3.39 3.80 -20.98
C THR A 70 4.37 4.94 -21.30
N GLU A 71 3.95 6.20 -21.10
CA GLU A 71 4.77 7.39 -21.33
C GLU A 71 5.72 7.69 -20.15
N CYS A 72 5.51 7.04 -19.02
CA CYS A 72 6.31 7.25 -17.82
C CYS A 72 7.25 6.08 -17.56
N VAL A 73 8.55 6.34 -17.63
CA VAL A 73 9.60 5.40 -17.25
C VAL A 73 10.32 5.95 -16.03
N CYS A 74 10.37 5.18 -14.95
CA CYS A 74 11.14 5.56 -13.76
C CYS A 74 12.63 5.45 -14.04
N ILE A 75 13.30 6.60 -14.20
CA ILE A 75 14.74 6.71 -14.33
C ILE A 75 15.27 7.31 -13.04
N CYS A 76 15.61 6.45 -12.07
CA CYS A 76 16.04 6.86 -10.72
C CYS A 76 17.36 7.64 -10.67
N GLN A 77 17.90 8.08 -11.79
CA GLN A 77 19.16 8.83 -11.89
C GLN A 77 18.97 10.36 -11.92
N HIS A 78 17.75 10.86 -12.08
CA HIS A 78 17.52 12.29 -12.13
C HIS A 78 17.59 12.93 -10.74
N LYS A 79 18.58 13.81 -10.58
CA LYS A 79 18.79 14.61 -9.36
C LYS A 79 17.86 15.81 -9.23
N GLU A 80 16.86 15.94 -10.09
CA GLU A 80 16.15 17.20 -10.23
C GLU A 80 14.77 17.24 -9.55
N LYS A 81 14.62 18.34 -8.87
CA LYS A 81 13.44 19.06 -8.39
C LYS A 81 12.71 18.53 -7.16
N ASN A 82 12.46 19.51 -6.28
CA ASN A 82 11.51 19.45 -5.17
C ASN A 82 10.24 18.73 -5.60
N SER A 83 10.06 17.56 -5.11
CA SER A 83 8.86 16.79 -5.38
C SER A 83 7.86 16.99 -4.24
N ALA A 84 6.58 16.84 -4.56
CA ALA A 84 5.52 16.87 -3.54
C ALA A 84 5.72 15.86 -2.39
N LEU A 85 6.69 14.95 -2.52
CA LEU A 85 7.01 13.93 -1.50
C LEU A 85 8.35 14.18 -0.77
N GLU A 86 8.93 15.39 -0.83
CA GLU A 86 10.13 15.64 -0.05
C GLU A 86 9.82 15.67 1.45
N ILE A 87 10.60 14.91 2.21
CA ILE A 87 10.43 14.78 3.66
C ILE A 87 11.09 15.94 4.41
N ASP A 88 10.63 16.21 5.62
CA ASP A 88 11.37 17.05 6.54
C ASP A 88 12.68 16.35 6.94
N SER A 89 13.76 16.80 6.32
CA SER A 89 15.10 16.20 6.51
C SER A 89 15.63 16.38 7.92
N ILE A 90 15.17 17.39 8.66
CA ILE A 90 15.59 17.64 10.06
C ILE A 90 14.98 16.56 10.95
N VAL A 91 13.64 16.38 10.88
CA VAL A 91 12.93 15.35 11.65
C VAL A 91 13.47 13.96 11.32
N TRP A 92 13.69 13.67 10.04
CA TRP A 92 14.20 12.38 9.61
C TRP A 92 15.62 12.12 10.13
N LYS A 93 16.54 13.11 10.02
CA LYS A 93 17.93 12.99 10.49
C LYS A 93 18.03 12.90 12.00
N GLN A 94 17.21 13.61 12.74
CA GLN A 94 17.18 13.49 14.20
C GLN A 94 16.88 12.04 14.63
N ARG A 95 16.02 11.35 13.92
CA ARG A 95 15.62 9.99 14.25
C ARG A 95 16.56 8.93 13.69
N TYR A 96 16.95 9.06 12.43
CA TYR A 96 17.65 8.03 11.68
C TYR A 96 19.08 8.37 11.29
N GLY A 97 19.56 9.55 11.57
CA GLY A 97 20.89 10.00 11.12
C GLY A 97 22.04 9.07 11.54
N ALA A 98 21.96 8.47 12.73
CA ALA A 98 22.98 7.53 13.22
C ALA A 98 23.06 6.23 12.39
N ILE A 99 21.96 5.83 11.76
CA ILE A 99 21.84 4.58 10.98
C ILE A 99 21.61 4.82 9.49
N GLU A 100 21.71 6.06 9.01
CA GLU A 100 21.40 6.47 7.63
C GLU A 100 22.10 5.59 6.58
N LYS A 101 23.34 5.17 6.87
CA LYS A 101 24.14 4.35 5.94
C LYS A 101 23.91 2.85 6.06
N THR A 102 23.10 2.41 7.01
CA THR A 102 22.83 0.98 7.21
C THR A 102 21.73 0.46 6.26
N LYS A 103 21.71 -0.86 6.03
CA LYS A 103 20.65 -1.47 5.22
C LYS A 103 19.30 -1.47 5.92
N GLU A 104 19.31 -1.44 7.25
CA GLU A 104 18.12 -1.50 8.10
C GLU A 104 17.20 -0.31 7.91
N ILE A 105 17.76 0.88 7.61
CA ILE A 105 17.00 2.10 7.36
C ILE A 105 15.91 1.93 6.31
N LYS A 106 16.10 1.03 5.34
CA LYS A 106 15.17 0.82 4.23
C LYS A 106 13.83 0.29 4.68
N SER A 107 13.81 -0.57 5.70
CA SER A 107 12.59 -1.21 6.22
C SER A 107 11.93 -0.43 7.36
N LEU A 108 12.60 0.60 7.88
CA LEU A 108 12.03 1.44 8.94
C LEU A 108 10.91 2.34 8.40
N PRO A 109 9.92 2.69 9.24
CA PRO A 109 8.82 3.58 8.85
C PRO A 109 9.31 4.92 8.32
N ILE A 110 8.66 5.44 7.29
CA ILE A 110 8.88 6.82 6.84
C ILE A 110 8.33 7.81 7.87
N ILE A 111 9.05 8.88 8.15
CA ILE A 111 8.64 9.97 9.05
C ILE A 111 9.01 11.33 8.45
N GLY A 112 8.58 12.42 9.09
CA GLY A 112 8.84 13.77 8.60
C GLY A 112 8.02 14.11 7.35
N ILE A 113 6.80 13.61 7.27
CA ILE A 113 5.90 13.73 6.14
C ILE A 113 4.56 14.32 6.57
N SER A 114 3.97 15.15 5.72
CA SER A 114 2.65 15.74 5.95
C SER A 114 1.51 14.81 5.49
N SER A 115 0.30 15.06 5.99
CA SER A 115 -0.91 14.33 5.55
C SER A 115 -1.17 14.45 4.04
N ALA A 116 -0.90 15.62 3.45
CA ALA A 116 -1.00 15.83 2.01
C ALA A 116 -0.03 14.95 1.21
N GLN A 117 1.20 14.78 1.73
CA GLN A 117 2.20 13.89 1.14
C GLN A 117 1.79 12.42 1.25
N MET A 118 1.22 12.00 2.38
CA MET A 118 0.69 10.65 2.57
C MET A 118 -0.43 10.35 1.56
N ALA A 119 -1.37 11.28 1.38
CA ALA A 119 -2.43 11.16 0.38
C ALA A 119 -1.87 11.08 -1.05
N THR A 120 -0.85 11.88 -1.37
CA THR A 120 -0.16 11.84 -2.67
C THR A 120 0.49 10.47 -2.90
N TYR A 121 1.16 9.92 -1.91
CA TYR A 121 1.72 8.57 -1.96
C TYR A 121 0.65 7.52 -2.29
N CYS A 122 -0.50 7.56 -1.61
CA CYS A 122 -1.60 6.63 -1.87
C CYS A 122 -2.10 6.72 -3.32
N ARG A 123 -2.23 7.94 -3.88
CA ARG A 123 -2.62 8.14 -5.30
C ARG A 123 -1.60 7.54 -6.27
N ILE A 124 -0.31 7.79 -6.04
CA ILE A 124 0.78 7.24 -6.87
C ILE A 124 0.75 5.71 -6.84
N ARG A 125 0.66 5.12 -5.65
CA ARG A 125 0.57 3.68 -5.49
C ARG A 125 -0.64 3.09 -6.23
N SER A 126 -1.79 3.74 -6.17
CA SER A 126 -2.99 3.35 -6.91
C SER A 126 -2.74 3.32 -8.41
N LYS A 127 -2.11 4.35 -8.96
CA LYS A 127 -1.77 4.44 -10.39
C LYS A 127 -0.81 3.33 -10.82
N LEU A 128 0.26 3.12 -10.07
CA LEU A 128 1.28 2.11 -10.36
C LEU A 128 0.71 0.69 -10.30
N VAL A 129 -0.10 0.39 -9.28
CA VAL A 129 -0.73 -0.92 -9.14
C VAL A 129 -1.73 -1.16 -10.26
N ASN A 130 -2.57 -0.19 -10.60
CA ASN A 130 -3.55 -0.31 -11.67
C ASN A 130 -2.90 -0.43 -13.06
N PHE A 131 -1.74 0.17 -13.27
CA PHE A 131 -0.96 0.00 -14.49
C PHE A 131 -0.38 -1.40 -14.61
N LYS A 132 0.18 -1.94 -13.52
CA LYS A 132 0.81 -3.25 -13.50
C LYS A 132 -0.19 -4.41 -13.47
N PHE A 133 -1.33 -4.20 -12.81
CA PHE A 133 -2.36 -5.23 -12.57
C PHE A 133 -3.71 -4.79 -13.13
N SER A 134 -3.85 -4.81 -14.45
CA SER A 134 -5.02 -4.25 -15.17
C SER A 134 -6.37 -4.93 -14.90
N LYS A 135 -6.38 -6.14 -14.33
CA LYS A 135 -7.61 -6.93 -14.15
C LYS A 135 -8.54 -6.42 -13.05
N GLN A 136 -8.04 -5.68 -12.08
CA GLN A 136 -8.81 -5.19 -10.94
C GLN A 136 -8.34 -3.80 -10.57
N LYS A 137 -9.25 -2.83 -10.62
CA LYS A 137 -8.92 -1.46 -10.20
C LYS A 137 -8.90 -1.37 -8.69
N VAL A 138 -7.81 -0.85 -8.16
CA VAL A 138 -7.58 -0.68 -6.73
C VAL A 138 -7.31 0.80 -6.44
N ASN A 139 -7.93 1.32 -5.41
CA ASN A 139 -7.63 2.64 -4.88
C ASN A 139 -7.01 2.50 -3.49
N TYR A 140 -5.81 3.06 -3.30
CA TYR A 140 -5.17 3.11 -1.98
C TYR A 140 -5.53 4.41 -1.29
N GLU A 141 -5.86 4.32 -0.01
CA GLU A 141 -6.30 5.44 0.83
C GLU A 141 -5.70 5.31 2.23
N LEU A 142 -5.63 6.41 2.96
CA LEU A 142 -5.32 6.37 4.38
C LEU A 142 -6.45 5.65 5.14
N LEU A 143 -6.11 4.97 6.23
CA LEU A 143 -7.10 4.41 7.12
C LEU A 143 -7.84 5.53 7.86
N THR A 144 -9.13 5.33 8.05
CA THR A 144 -9.95 6.17 8.94
C THR A 144 -9.86 5.71 10.39
N GLU A 145 -10.35 6.50 11.33
CA GLU A 145 -10.50 6.05 12.72
C GLU A 145 -11.39 4.82 12.82
N GLU A 146 -12.47 4.77 12.04
CA GLU A 146 -13.36 3.60 11.98
C GLU A 146 -12.63 2.34 11.51
N ASP A 147 -11.79 2.45 10.48
CA ASP A 147 -10.96 1.34 10.02
C ASP A 147 -10.06 0.80 11.16
N TYR A 148 -9.40 1.68 11.92
CA TYR A 148 -8.58 1.27 13.06
C TYR A 148 -9.40 0.63 14.18
N GLN A 149 -10.59 1.14 14.49
CA GLN A 149 -11.50 0.53 15.46
C GLN A 149 -11.89 -0.90 15.03
N GLU A 150 -12.16 -1.09 13.76
CA GLU A 150 -12.46 -2.42 13.20
C GLU A 150 -11.26 -3.36 13.27
N LEU A 151 -10.05 -2.88 12.99
CA LEU A 151 -8.82 -3.65 13.12
C LEU A 151 -8.57 -4.07 14.58
N LEU A 152 -8.82 -3.19 15.54
CA LEU A 152 -8.75 -3.48 16.97
C LEU A 152 -9.78 -4.53 17.36
N ALA A 153 -11.04 -4.37 16.95
CA ALA A 153 -12.12 -5.33 17.22
C ALA A 153 -11.82 -6.70 16.60
N ALA A 154 -11.21 -6.74 15.43
CA ALA A 154 -10.77 -7.96 14.76
C ALA A 154 -9.48 -8.55 15.36
N ARG A 155 -8.88 -7.90 16.36
CA ARG A 155 -7.58 -8.28 16.95
C ARG A 155 -6.51 -8.51 15.89
N TRP A 156 -6.43 -7.57 14.94
CA TRP A 156 -5.52 -7.71 13.82
C TRP A 156 -4.06 -7.67 14.27
N LYS A 157 -3.35 -8.77 14.07
CA LYS A 157 -2.01 -9.02 14.64
C LYS A 157 -0.90 -8.08 14.16
N TYR A 158 -1.15 -7.30 13.09
CA TYR A 158 -0.18 -6.34 12.54
C TYR A 158 -0.38 -4.92 13.07
N LEU A 159 -1.36 -4.68 13.95
CA LEU A 159 -1.39 -3.46 14.76
C LEU A 159 -0.42 -3.63 15.92
N ASP A 160 0.66 -2.87 15.88
CA ASP A 160 1.63 -2.87 16.97
C ASP A 160 1.25 -1.83 18.03
N ASN A 161 0.57 -2.29 19.07
CA ASN A 161 0.19 -1.44 20.21
C ASN A 161 1.38 -1.01 21.08
N LYS A 162 2.60 -1.48 20.77
CA LYS A 162 3.83 -1.07 21.45
C LYS A 162 4.71 -0.19 20.56
N SER A 163 4.25 0.14 19.36
CA SER A 163 4.97 1.03 18.44
C SER A 163 5.25 2.37 19.11
N GLU A 164 6.44 2.89 18.90
CA GLU A 164 6.78 4.27 19.24
C GLU A 164 6.33 5.29 18.18
N PHE A 165 5.79 4.79 17.06
CA PHE A 165 5.28 5.60 15.96
C PHE A 165 3.78 5.75 16.06
N GLY A 166 3.29 6.98 15.93
CA GLY A 166 1.88 7.26 15.70
C GLY A 166 1.54 7.08 14.22
N GLU A 167 0.38 6.53 13.92
CA GLU A 167 -0.10 6.36 12.54
C GLU A 167 -1.18 7.41 12.23
N MET A 168 -0.94 8.22 11.19
CA MET A 168 -1.88 9.24 10.73
C MET A 168 -3.13 8.59 10.16
N THR A 169 -4.31 9.07 10.59
CA THR A 169 -5.60 8.68 10.02
C THR A 169 -6.04 9.65 8.92
N ALA A 170 -6.98 9.22 8.08
CA ALA A 170 -7.60 10.09 7.08
C ALA A 170 -8.38 11.25 7.71
N ASN A 171 -8.79 11.12 8.98
CA ASN A 171 -9.52 12.13 9.73
C ASN A 171 -8.62 13.21 10.36
N GLY A 172 -7.28 13.07 10.23
CA GLY A 172 -6.31 14.01 10.78
C GLY A 172 -5.98 13.80 12.26
N THR A 173 -6.35 12.65 12.81
CA THR A 173 -5.92 12.22 14.14
C THR A 173 -4.75 11.22 14.03
N ILE A 174 -4.10 10.94 15.14
CA ILE A 174 -3.02 9.96 15.24
C ILE A 174 -3.52 8.75 16.01
N PHE A 175 -3.46 7.58 15.38
CA PHE A 175 -3.63 6.31 16.09
C PHE A 175 -2.30 5.95 16.76
N PHE A 176 -2.32 5.84 18.09
CA PHE A 176 -1.13 5.51 18.88
C PHE A 176 -1.50 4.64 20.07
N GLN A 177 -0.91 3.46 20.16
CA GLN A 177 -1.10 2.51 21.27
C GLN A 177 -2.57 2.23 21.62
N GLY A 178 -3.42 2.06 20.61
CA GLY A 178 -4.84 1.76 20.77
C GLY A 178 -5.73 2.99 20.97
N ASN A 179 -5.19 4.20 20.99
CA ASN A 179 -5.92 5.45 21.22
C ASN A 179 -5.84 6.36 19.98
N PHE A 180 -6.84 7.27 19.87
CA PHE A 180 -6.82 8.36 18.89
C PHE A 180 -6.45 9.66 19.60
N ILE A 181 -5.41 10.31 19.11
CA ILE A 181 -4.85 11.54 19.67
C ILE A 181 -4.98 12.65 18.62
N PRO A 182 -5.53 13.81 18.94
CA PRO A 182 -5.46 14.96 18.04
C PRO A 182 -4.02 15.26 17.64
N MET A 183 -3.79 15.52 16.34
CA MET A 183 -2.44 15.69 15.80
C MET A 183 -1.61 16.73 16.56
N GLN A 184 -2.22 17.85 16.98
CA GLN A 184 -1.57 18.92 17.73
C GLN A 184 -1.07 18.49 19.13
N ASN A 185 -1.59 17.39 19.66
CA ASN A 185 -1.25 16.87 21.00
C ASN A 185 -0.26 15.70 20.92
N PHE A 186 0.12 15.28 19.72
CA PHE A 186 1.05 14.19 19.53
C PHE A 186 2.45 14.71 19.22
N HIS A 187 3.43 14.34 20.03
CA HIS A 187 4.82 14.81 19.90
C HIS A 187 5.80 13.73 19.44
N GLY A 188 5.29 12.53 19.11
CA GLY A 188 6.12 11.43 18.62
C GLY A 188 6.32 11.45 17.09
N PRO A 189 7.12 10.53 16.57
CA PRO A 189 7.29 10.37 15.12
C PRO A 189 6.00 9.84 14.50
N ILE A 190 5.57 10.47 13.40
CA ILE A 190 4.34 10.12 12.69
C ILE A 190 4.68 9.41 11.39
N THR A 191 4.00 8.30 11.16
CA THR A 191 4.02 7.50 9.94
C THR A 191 2.58 7.21 9.47
N PHE A 192 2.38 6.27 8.56
CA PHE A 192 1.05 5.86 8.11
C PHE A 192 1.06 4.47 7.47
N ARG A 193 -0.13 3.92 7.25
CA ARG A 193 -0.36 2.78 6.37
C ARG A 193 -1.55 3.03 5.48
N CYS A 194 -1.66 2.28 4.39
CA CYS A 194 -2.77 2.39 3.47
C CYS A 194 -3.74 1.21 3.63
N LYS A 195 -5.02 1.46 3.32
CA LYS A 195 -5.99 0.44 2.94
C LYS A 195 -6.14 0.43 1.42
N ALA A 196 -6.55 -0.69 0.87
CA ALA A 196 -6.89 -0.82 -0.54
C ALA A 196 -8.40 -1.03 -0.69
N VAL A 197 -9.02 -0.19 -1.49
CA VAL A 197 -10.43 -0.26 -1.90
C VAL A 197 -10.47 -0.84 -3.31
N ILE A 198 -11.15 -1.96 -3.47
CA ILE A 198 -11.33 -2.64 -4.75
C ILE A 198 -12.59 -2.06 -5.41
N LYS A 199 -12.47 -1.62 -6.68
CA LYS A 199 -13.57 -1.06 -7.48
C LYS A 199 -14.12 -2.09 -8.45
#